data_6036b6436cec6e1bdf9820dc803faf0e
#
_entry.id   6036b6436cec6e1bdf9820dc803faf0e
#
_cell.length_a   1.000
_cell.length_b   1.000
_cell.length_c   1.000
_cell.angle_alpha   90.00
_cell.angle_beta   90.00
_cell.angle_gamma   90.00
#
_symmetry.space_group_name_H-M   'P 1'
#
loop_
_entity.id
_entity.type
_entity.pdbx_description
1 polymer ?
#
loop_
_entity_poly.entity_id
_entity_poly.type
_entity_poly.pdbx_seq_one_letter_code
_entity_poly.pdbx_strand_id
1 'polypeptide(L)'
;REAYNYLRFCGVVHSQMDIAEALKKDKSAVSKAISGTPRFLTRGFVSSFNAAFGGIFNEAYLLRGEGTLLNDPESSVSERELREACEVEPSTLGSRTLLQLPIIPAMVEAGIGRGILYDREDVRDSEDVYAAYASMSVFLDREASHRYQLFCVRDDSMTDGTRDSLCIGDILLCREVFREDWTHGLIGRYPNVVVVTEEGVLLRRLTKHDRKQETISLHSLNGGDEDRIIALQDVKAFFYVERLIERHLSQW
;
A
#
# COMPACT_ATOMS: atom_id res chain seq x y z
N ARG A 1 -17.00 6.86 -5.92
CA ARG A 1 -15.75 6.29 -6.47
C ARG A 1 -14.76 5.98 -5.34
N GLU A 2 -14.52 6.90 -4.43
CA GLU A 2 -13.60 6.74 -3.31
C GLU A 2 -13.96 5.56 -2.39
N ALA A 3 -15.24 5.37 -2.05
CA ALA A 3 -15.68 4.22 -1.26
C ALA A 3 -15.39 2.88 -1.94
N TYR A 4 -15.54 2.80 -3.26
CA TYR A 4 -15.16 1.61 -4.02
C TYR A 4 -13.65 1.37 -3.96
N ASN A 5 -12.85 2.42 -4.15
CA ASN A 5 -11.40 2.33 -4.05
C ASN A 5 -10.96 1.92 -2.63
N TYR A 6 -11.63 2.44 -1.61
CA TYR A 6 -11.40 2.07 -0.23
C TYR A 6 -11.69 0.57 0.03
N LEU A 7 -12.84 0.07 -0.41
CA LEU A 7 -13.20 -1.35 -0.25
C LEU A 7 -12.23 -2.27 -1.01
N ARG A 8 -11.78 -1.86 -2.19
CA ARG A 8 -10.73 -2.60 -2.92
C ARG A 8 -9.40 -2.58 -2.17
N PHE A 9 -9.04 -1.45 -1.64
CA PHE A 9 -7.83 -1.30 -0.83
C PHE A 9 -7.85 -2.21 0.42
N CYS A 10 -9.03 -2.31 1.09
CA CYS A 10 -9.23 -3.19 2.24
C CYS A 10 -9.40 -4.68 1.86
N GLY A 11 -9.36 -5.05 0.57
CA GLY A 11 -9.57 -6.42 0.12
C GLY A 11 -11.01 -6.94 0.30
N VAL A 12 -11.96 -6.06 0.60
CA VAL A 12 -13.38 -6.43 0.83
C VAL A 12 -14.11 -6.70 -0.49
N VAL A 13 -13.70 -6.01 -1.56
CA VAL A 13 -14.19 -6.24 -2.92
C VAL A 13 -13.03 -6.19 -3.91
N HIS A 14 -13.09 -7.02 -4.94
CA HIS A 14 -12.06 -7.09 -5.97
C HIS A 14 -12.50 -6.41 -7.26
N SER A 15 -13.81 -6.40 -7.50
CA SER A 15 -14.42 -5.85 -8.71
C SER A 15 -15.75 -5.14 -8.44
N GLN A 16 -16.23 -4.37 -9.44
CA GLN A 16 -17.59 -3.82 -9.38
C GLN A 16 -18.67 -4.91 -9.47
N MET A 17 -18.30 -6.13 -9.88
CA MET A 17 -19.20 -7.28 -9.90
C MET A 17 -19.55 -7.71 -8.48
N ASP A 18 -18.59 -7.75 -7.57
CA ASP A 18 -18.79 -8.15 -6.17
C ASP A 18 -19.77 -7.20 -5.48
N ILE A 19 -19.65 -5.90 -5.79
CA ILE A 19 -20.64 -4.91 -5.32
C ILE A 19 -22.02 -5.18 -5.91
N ALA A 20 -22.08 -5.52 -7.20
CA ALA A 20 -23.33 -5.81 -7.87
C ALA A 20 -24.03 -7.05 -7.26
N GLU A 21 -23.26 -8.09 -6.95
CA GLU A 21 -23.74 -9.29 -6.26
C GLU A 21 -24.19 -8.98 -4.83
N ALA A 22 -23.36 -8.27 -4.05
CA ALA A 22 -23.68 -7.88 -2.67
C ALA A 22 -24.97 -7.06 -2.59
N LEU A 23 -25.18 -6.17 -3.57
CA LEU A 23 -26.37 -5.32 -3.65
C LEU A 23 -27.55 -5.98 -4.38
N LYS A 24 -27.34 -7.15 -5.00
CA LYS A 24 -28.32 -7.81 -5.90
C LYS A 24 -28.81 -6.86 -6.99
N LYS A 25 -27.89 -6.10 -7.60
CA LYS A 25 -28.15 -5.11 -8.64
C LYS A 25 -27.36 -5.42 -9.91
N ASP A 26 -27.83 -4.85 -11.03
CA ASP A 26 -27.13 -4.96 -12.30
C ASP A 26 -25.78 -4.22 -12.28
N LYS A 27 -24.73 -4.86 -12.82
CA LYS A 27 -23.36 -4.32 -12.90
C LYS A 27 -23.31 -2.94 -13.56
N SER A 28 -24.10 -2.73 -14.62
CA SER A 28 -24.15 -1.45 -15.33
C SER A 28 -24.69 -0.33 -14.43
N ALA A 29 -25.71 -0.62 -13.62
CA ALA A 29 -26.26 0.35 -12.67
C ALA A 29 -25.25 0.68 -11.56
N VAL A 30 -24.54 -0.32 -11.03
CA VAL A 30 -23.49 -0.14 -10.02
C VAL A 30 -22.34 0.68 -10.58
N SER A 31 -21.84 0.37 -11.78
CA SER A 31 -20.77 1.12 -12.43
C SER A 31 -21.12 2.61 -12.62
N LYS A 32 -22.35 2.89 -13.04
CA LYS A 32 -22.85 4.27 -13.19
C LYS A 32 -23.01 4.99 -11.85
N ALA A 33 -23.43 4.30 -10.81
CA ALA A 33 -23.48 4.87 -9.46
C ALA A 33 -22.08 5.18 -8.91
N ILE A 34 -21.13 4.27 -9.07
CA ILE A 34 -19.72 4.46 -8.67
C ILE A 34 -19.07 5.63 -9.42
N SER A 35 -19.40 5.82 -10.70
CA SER A 35 -18.92 6.97 -11.48
C SER A 35 -19.60 8.29 -11.14
N GLY A 36 -20.55 8.30 -10.21
CA GLY A 36 -21.21 9.53 -9.73
C GLY A 36 -22.36 9.99 -10.61
N THR A 37 -22.91 9.13 -11.46
CA THR A 37 -24.07 9.51 -12.31
C THR A 37 -25.30 9.78 -11.42
N PRO A 38 -25.87 10.99 -11.38
CA PRO A 38 -26.91 11.37 -10.40
C PRO A 38 -28.17 10.49 -10.43
N ARG A 39 -28.52 9.97 -11.59
CA ARG A 39 -29.68 9.07 -11.76
C ARG A 39 -29.49 7.72 -11.03
N PHE A 40 -28.25 7.27 -10.86
CA PHE A 40 -27.90 5.98 -10.27
C PHE A 40 -27.35 6.11 -8.85
N LEU A 41 -26.67 7.22 -8.54
CA LEU A 41 -26.18 7.52 -7.19
C LEU A 41 -27.32 8.14 -6.37
N THR A 42 -28.28 7.31 -6.01
CA THR A 42 -29.44 7.71 -5.21
C THR A 42 -29.23 7.43 -3.74
N ARG A 43 -30.00 8.09 -2.86
CA ARG A 43 -29.99 7.83 -1.41
C ARG A 43 -30.21 6.35 -1.10
N GLY A 44 -31.15 5.71 -1.79
CA GLY A 44 -31.40 4.28 -1.62
C GLY A 44 -30.25 3.38 -2.08
N PHE A 45 -29.50 3.79 -3.12
CA PHE A 45 -28.29 3.08 -3.51
C PHE A 45 -27.20 3.20 -2.44
N VAL A 46 -26.96 4.42 -1.95
CA VAL A 46 -25.92 4.69 -0.93
C VAL A 46 -26.22 3.97 0.37
N SER A 47 -27.47 3.99 0.84
CA SER A 47 -27.86 3.29 2.06
C SER A 47 -27.73 1.77 1.91
N SER A 48 -28.15 1.19 0.77
CA SER A 48 -27.96 -0.24 0.51
C SER A 48 -26.48 -0.61 0.40
N PHE A 49 -25.67 0.23 -0.25
CA PHE A 49 -24.23 0.06 -0.35
C PHE A 49 -23.57 0.10 1.04
N ASN A 50 -23.90 1.12 1.84
CA ASN A 50 -23.36 1.27 3.17
C ASN A 50 -23.74 0.08 4.08
N ALA A 51 -24.99 -0.35 4.06
CA ALA A 51 -25.46 -1.51 4.81
C ALA A 51 -24.77 -2.82 4.40
N ALA A 52 -24.53 -3.03 3.10
CA ALA A 52 -23.87 -4.22 2.60
C ALA A 52 -22.40 -4.32 3.03
N PHE A 53 -21.75 -3.18 3.27
CA PHE A 53 -20.35 -3.09 3.64
C PHE A 53 -20.12 -2.59 5.08
N GLY A 54 -21.00 -2.98 6.01
CA GLY A 54 -20.81 -2.80 7.45
C GLY A 54 -21.14 -1.41 8.00
N GLY A 55 -21.77 -0.52 7.22
CA GLY A 55 -22.18 0.81 7.70
C GLY A 55 -21.05 1.79 7.96
N ILE A 56 -19.84 1.50 7.45
CA ILE A 56 -18.62 2.25 7.74
C ILE A 56 -18.53 3.60 7.01
N PHE A 57 -19.35 3.82 5.97
CA PHE A 57 -19.26 5.02 5.15
C PHE A 57 -20.23 6.11 5.61
N ASN A 58 -19.77 7.35 5.50
CA ASN A 58 -20.60 8.53 5.70
C ASN A 58 -21.52 8.75 4.47
N GLU A 59 -22.82 8.55 4.65
CA GLU A 59 -23.79 8.71 3.57
C GLU A 59 -23.87 10.16 3.05
N ALA A 60 -23.64 11.16 3.91
CA ALA A 60 -23.62 12.56 3.49
C ALA A 60 -22.42 12.84 2.57
N TYR A 61 -21.26 12.25 2.91
CA TYR A 61 -20.09 12.32 2.05
C TYR A 61 -20.33 11.64 0.69
N LEU A 62 -20.87 10.43 0.69
CA LEU A 62 -21.10 9.69 -0.55
C LEU A 62 -22.10 10.39 -1.48
N LEU A 63 -23.07 11.13 -0.93
CA LEU A 63 -24.11 11.82 -1.70
C LEU A 63 -23.75 13.25 -2.09
N ARG A 64 -23.07 13.98 -1.20
CA ARG A 64 -22.87 15.44 -1.32
C ARG A 64 -21.43 15.88 -1.17
N GLY A 65 -20.51 14.99 -0.78
CA GLY A 65 -19.12 15.32 -0.48
C GLY A 65 -18.93 16.07 0.85
N GLU A 66 -19.89 15.97 1.79
CA GLU A 66 -19.86 16.67 3.07
C GLU A 66 -19.26 15.77 4.16
N GLY A 67 -18.25 16.24 4.87
CA GLY A 67 -17.55 15.51 5.95
C GLY A 67 -16.44 14.60 5.43
N THR A 68 -16.20 13.51 6.15
CA THR A 68 -15.19 12.48 5.85
C THR A 68 -15.82 11.27 5.16
N LEU A 69 -15.04 10.49 4.39
CA LEU A 69 -15.50 9.29 3.69
C LEU A 69 -16.06 8.23 4.63
N LEU A 70 -15.41 8.05 5.76
CA LEU A 70 -15.81 7.07 6.77
C LEU A 70 -16.60 7.75 7.89
N ASN A 71 -17.54 7.01 8.46
CA ASN A 71 -18.16 7.41 9.72
C ASN A 71 -17.07 7.41 10.80
N ASP A 72 -17.03 8.43 11.65
CA ASP A 72 -16.16 8.41 12.81
C ASP A 72 -16.51 7.20 13.68
N PRO A 73 -15.53 6.37 14.06
CA PRO A 73 -15.77 5.22 14.92
C PRO A 73 -16.37 5.59 16.29
N GLU A 74 -16.33 6.87 16.66
CA GLU A 74 -16.92 7.39 17.90
C GLU A 74 -18.46 7.41 17.93
N SER A 75 -19.14 7.21 16.79
CA SER A 75 -20.61 7.32 16.75
C SER A 75 -21.37 6.01 16.95
N SER A 76 -20.72 4.83 16.94
CA SER A 76 -21.39 3.52 16.95
C SER A 76 -21.06 2.59 18.13
N VAL A 77 -20.07 2.92 18.95
CA VAL A 77 -19.77 2.18 20.19
C VAL A 77 -19.67 3.20 21.31
N SER A 78 -20.42 3.03 22.39
CA SER A 78 -20.39 4.00 23.48
C SER A 78 -18.96 4.08 24.04
N GLU A 79 -18.45 5.30 24.22
CA GLU A 79 -17.12 5.58 24.81
C GLU A 79 -16.85 4.79 26.11
N ARG A 80 -17.91 4.30 26.74
CA ARG A 80 -17.86 3.57 27.99
C ARG A 80 -17.40 2.12 27.83
N GLU A 81 -17.77 1.46 26.72
CA GLU A 81 -17.39 0.06 26.46
C GLU A 81 -15.95 -0.06 25.95
N LEU A 82 -15.42 0.98 25.28
CA LEU A 82 -14.02 1.04 24.88
C LEU A 82 -13.08 1.39 26.03
N ARG A 83 -13.54 2.16 27.02
CA ARG A 83 -12.74 2.51 28.22
C ARG A 83 -12.55 1.34 29.18
N GLU A 84 -13.50 0.43 29.25
CA GLU A 84 -13.41 -0.76 30.11
C GLU A 84 -12.53 -1.87 29.53
N ALA A 85 -12.25 -1.84 28.21
CA ALA A 85 -11.43 -2.86 27.53
C ALA A 85 -9.94 -2.52 27.44
N CYS A 86 -9.54 -1.27 27.62
CA CYS A 86 -8.13 -0.84 27.54
C CYS A 86 -7.86 0.25 28.57
N GLU A 87 -7.14 -0.06 29.65
CA GLU A 87 -6.56 0.90 30.60
C GLU A 87 -5.38 1.70 29.97
N VAL A 88 -5.53 2.22 28.74
CA VAL A 88 -4.53 3.06 28.09
C VAL A 88 -5.10 4.46 27.93
N GLU A 89 -4.46 5.43 28.55
CA GLU A 89 -4.80 6.86 28.51
C GLU A 89 -5.08 7.35 27.09
N PRO A 90 -6.24 7.98 26.81
CA PRO A 90 -6.65 8.35 25.42
C PRO A 90 -5.84 9.48 24.79
N SER A 91 -4.94 10.10 25.52
CA SER A 91 -4.23 11.33 25.10
C SER A 91 -3.07 11.13 24.12
N THR A 92 -2.72 9.89 23.74
CA THR A 92 -1.57 9.59 22.87
C THR A 92 -1.87 8.77 21.62
N LEU A 93 -3.12 8.36 21.39
CA LEU A 93 -3.51 7.71 20.13
C LEU A 93 -3.97 8.79 19.13
N GLY A 94 -3.01 9.51 18.56
CA GLY A 94 -3.21 10.18 17.28
C GLY A 94 -3.70 9.16 16.25
N SER A 95 -4.37 9.62 15.21
CA SER A 95 -4.92 8.83 14.10
C SER A 95 -3.92 7.77 13.61
N ARG A 96 -4.02 6.54 14.15
CA ARG A 96 -3.19 5.40 13.78
C ARG A 96 -3.96 4.52 12.83
N THR A 97 -3.39 4.21 11.68
CA THR A 97 -3.98 3.27 10.72
C THR A 97 -3.32 1.91 10.89
N LEU A 98 -4.13 0.86 11.09
CA LEU A 98 -3.65 -0.53 11.06
C LEU A 98 -3.75 -1.06 9.64
N LEU A 99 -2.63 -1.51 9.10
CA LEU A 99 -2.56 -2.13 7.76
C LEU A 99 -2.16 -3.59 7.91
N GLN A 100 -2.85 -4.47 7.18
CA GLN A 100 -2.43 -5.85 6.97
C GLN A 100 -1.73 -5.94 5.63
N LEU A 101 -0.43 -6.20 5.63
CA LEU A 101 0.40 -6.14 4.43
C LEU A 101 1.12 -7.47 4.18
N PRO A 102 1.14 -7.99 2.94
CA PRO A 102 1.95 -9.14 2.59
C PRO A 102 3.44 -8.79 2.64
N ILE A 103 4.28 -9.77 3.00
CA ILE A 103 5.74 -9.63 3.07
C ILE A 103 6.34 -10.15 1.77
N ILE A 104 6.82 -9.28 0.92
CA ILE A 104 7.39 -9.60 -0.39
C ILE A 104 8.92 -9.74 -0.28
N PRO A 105 9.54 -10.79 -0.82
CA PRO A 105 10.98 -10.91 -0.85
C PRO A 105 11.60 -9.87 -1.80
N ALA A 106 12.53 -9.05 -1.28
CA ALA A 106 13.35 -8.14 -2.10
C ALA A 106 14.55 -8.92 -2.64
N MET A 107 14.39 -9.48 -3.84
CA MET A 107 15.44 -10.24 -4.51
C MET A 107 15.33 -10.10 -6.03
N VAL A 108 16.47 -10.21 -6.71
CA VAL A 108 16.52 -10.27 -8.17
C VAL A 108 16.24 -11.71 -8.60
N GLU A 109 14.99 -12.00 -8.92
CA GLU A 109 14.62 -13.29 -9.46
C GLU A 109 13.63 -13.07 -10.61
N ALA A 110 13.97 -13.62 -11.78
CA ALA A 110 13.16 -13.43 -12.98
C ALA A 110 11.74 -13.97 -12.76
N GLY A 111 10.76 -13.09 -12.93
CA GLY A 111 9.34 -13.42 -12.80
C GLY A 111 8.66 -12.97 -11.50
N ILE A 112 9.39 -12.73 -10.40
CA ILE A 112 8.78 -12.21 -9.16
C ILE A 112 8.19 -10.81 -9.38
N GLY A 113 8.85 -9.97 -10.19
CA GLY A 113 8.33 -8.64 -10.54
C GLY A 113 7.06 -8.66 -11.36
N ARG A 114 6.75 -9.74 -12.06
CA ARG A 114 5.58 -9.81 -12.95
C ARG A 114 4.25 -10.09 -12.24
N GLY A 115 4.26 -10.78 -11.11
CA GLY A 115 3.04 -11.20 -10.43
C GLY A 115 2.61 -10.33 -9.25
N ILE A 116 3.55 -9.62 -8.62
CA ILE A 116 3.35 -9.06 -7.29
C ILE A 116 2.78 -7.64 -7.31
N LEU A 117 3.10 -6.83 -8.33
CA LEU A 117 2.80 -5.39 -8.32
C LEU A 117 2.12 -4.90 -9.59
N TYR A 118 1.94 -5.74 -10.59
CA TYR A 118 1.57 -5.31 -11.93
C TYR A 118 0.45 -6.14 -12.53
N ASP A 119 -0.70 -5.77 -12.34
CA ASP A 119 -1.68 -5.53 -13.37
C ASP A 119 -2.88 -4.82 -12.76
N ARG A 120 -2.92 -3.50 -12.93
CA ARG A 120 -4.09 -2.71 -12.52
C ARG A 120 -5.30 -2.95 -13.42
N GLU A 121 -5.10 -3.55 -14.58
CA GLU A 121 -6.19 -3.78 -15.55
C GLU A 121 -6.53 -5.26 -15.79
N ASP A 122 -5.59 -6.20 -15.54
CA ASP A 122 -5.76 -7.64 -15.84
C ASP A 122 -5.73 -8.57 -14.61
N VAL A 123 -5.84 -8.02 -13.38
CA VAL A 123 -5.87 -8.81 -12.14
C VAL A 123 -7.17 -9.62 -12.03
N ARG A 124 -7.38 -10.53 -12.98
CA ARG A 124 -8.42 -11.56 -12.86
C ARG A 124 -7.95 -12.82 -12.17
N ASP A 125 -6.61 -13.00 -12.03
CA ASP A 125 -6.00 -14.23 -11.48
C ASP A 125 -4.95 -13.99 -10.37
N SER A 126 -4.82 -12.77 -9.80
CA SER A 126 -3.75 -12.44 -8.84
C SER A 126 -4.08 -12.69 -7.37
N GLU A 127 -5.27 -13.15 -7.04
CA GLU A 127 -5.62 -13.53 -5.65
C GLU A 127 -4.68 -14.60 -5.09
N ASP A 128 -4.20 -15.52 -5.94
CA ASP A 128 -3.31 -16.60 -5.52
C ASP A 128 -1.88 -16.13 -5.20
N VAL A 129 -1.39 -15.05 -5.79
CA VAL A 129 0.01 -14.61 -5.63
C VAL A 129 0.25 -14.01 -4.24
N TYR A 130 -0.67 -13.18 -3.74
CA TYR A 130 -0.57 -12.62 -2.38
C TYR A 130 -0.89 -13.63 -1.29
N ALA A 131 -1.77 -14.60 -1.56
CA ALA A 131 -2.10 -15.68 -0.63
C ALA A 131 -0.91 -16.58 -0.32
N ALA A 132 0.10 -16.63 -1.22
CA ALA A 132 1.33 -17.38 -1.02
C ALA A 132 2.32 -16.70 -0.05
N TYR A 133 2.14 -15.41 0.27
CA TYR A 133 3.05 -14.66 1.15
C TYR A 133 2.48 -14.53 2.56
N ALA A 134 3.36 -14.69 3.56
CA ALA A 134 3.04 -14.33 4.93
C ALA A 134 2.66 -12.84 5.01
N SER A 135 1.69 -12.50 5.83
CA SER A 135 1.28 -11.11 6.03
C SER A 135 1.52 -10.67 7.48
N MET A 136 1.73 -9.38 7.68
CA MET A 136 1.96 -8.77 8.98
C MET A 136 1.09 -7.52 9.15
N SER A 137 0.60 -7.32 10.37
CA SER A 137 -0.13 -6.11 10.76
C SER A 137 0.85 -5.02 11.18
N VAL A 138 0.74 -3.84 10.59
CA VAL A 138 1.62 -2.70 10.86
C VAL A 138 0.79 -1.47 11.20
N PHE A 139 1.17 -0.78 12.28
CA PHE A 139 0.60 0.51 12.63
C PHE A 139 1.35 1.65 11.94
N LEU A 140 0.59 2.52 11.28
CA LEU A 140 1.06 3.82 10.82
C LEU A 140 0.68 4.90 11.82
N ASP A 141 1.61 5.82 12.12
CA ASP A 141 1.38 6.95 13.02
C ASP A 141 0.61 8.11 12.35
N ARG A 142 0.03 7.85 11.17
CA ARG A 142 -0.69 8.81 10.33
C ARG A 142 -1.69 8.10 9.43
N GLU A 143 -2.59 8.85 8.82
CA GLU A 143 -3.46 8.33 7.77
C GLU A 143 -2.65 7.80 6.59
N ALA A 144 -3.08 6.67 6.03
CA ALA A 144 -2.45 6.06 4.87
C ALA A 144 -2.81 6.85 3.59
N SER A 145 -2.08 7.93 3.32
CA SER A 145 -2.24 8.72 2.10
C SER A 145 -1.57 8.11 0.86
N HIS A 146 -0.76 7.07 1.07
CA HIS A 146 0.00 6.35 0.04
C HIS A 146 -0.21 4.85 0.17
N ARG A 147 0.15 4.12 -0.87
CA ARG A 147 0.24 2.67 -0.80
C ARG A 147 1.50 2.27 -0.03
N TYR A 148 1.35 1.32 0.89
CA TYR A 148 2.43 0.74 1.66
C TYR A 148 2.60 -0.73 1.31
N GLN A 149 3.84 -1.21 1.42
CA GLN A 149 4.21 -2.59 1.18
C GLN A 149 5.30 -3.02 2.15
N LEU A 150 5.27 -4.28 2.59
CA LEU A 150 6.37 -4.88 3.33
C LEU A 150 7.29 -5.63 2.39
N PHE A 151 8.60 -5.39 2.55
CA PHE A 151 9.63 -6.14 1.84
C PHE A 151 10.55 -6.83 2.84
N CYS A 152 10.89 -8.09 2.58
CA CYS A 152 11.88 -8.84 3.33
C CYS A 152 13.21 -8.83 2.57
N VAL A 153 14.28 -8.40 3.23
CA VAL A 153 15.64 -8.37 2.66
C VAL A 153 16.13 -9.80 2.42
N ARG A 154 16.59 -10.10 1.21
CA ARG A 154 17.03 -11.44 0.81
C ARG A 154 18.48 -11.51 0.35
N ASP A 155 19.14 -10.39 0.15
CA ASP A 155 20.56 -10.32 -0.19
C ASP A 155 21.34 -9.42 0.79
N ASP A 156 22.66 -9.44 0.73
CA ASP A 156 23.54 -8.69 1.59
C ASP A 156 23.98 -7.34 0.99
N SER A 157 23.45 -6.97 -0.16
CA SER A 157 23.83 -5.76 -0.90
C SER A 157 23.72 -4.47 -0.11
N MET A 158 22.87 -4.46 0.92
CA MET A 158 22.64 -3.31 1.79
C MET A 158 23.29 -3.47 3.17
N THR A 159 24.22 -4.44 3.31
CA THR A 159 24.93 -4.72 4.55
C THR A 159 26.35 -4.15 4.46
N ASP A 160 26.64 -3.07 5.21
CA ASP A 160 27.96 -2.42 5.27
C ASP A 160 28.57 -2.43 6.68
N GLY A 161 27.95 -3.13 7.63
CA GLY A 161 28.38 -3.21 9.01
C GLY A 161 28.11 -1.95 9.84
N THR A 162 27.44 -0.95 9.28
CA THR A 162 27.04 0.26 10.00
C THR A 162 25.69 0.05 10.71
N ARG A 163 25.30 1.02 11.54
CA ARG A 163 24.00 1.03 12.21
C ARG A 163 22.82 1.03 11.22
N ASP A 164 23.03 1.62 10.05
CA ASP A 164 22.00 1.80 9.04
C ASP A 164 21.98 0.67 7.99
N SER A 165 22.80 -0.37 8.21
CA SER A 165 22.78 -1.60 7.41
C SER A 165 21.41 -2.25 7.42
N LEU A 166 20.99 -2.76 6.27
CA LEU A 166 19.83 -3.62 6.14
C LEU A 166 20.31 -5.05 5.89
N CYS A 167 19.99 -5.95 6.82
CA CYS A 167 20.49 -7.32 6.84
C CYS A 167 19.47 -8.30 6.27
N ILE A 168 19.97 -9.45 5.81
CA ILE A 168 19.10 -10.54 5.34
C ILE A 168 18.10 -10.92 6.45
N GLY A 169 16.83 -11.00 6.11
CA GLY A 169 15.72 -11.29 7.01
C GLY A 169 15.04 -10.05 7.60
N ASP A 170 15.62 -8.85 7.47
CA ASP A 170 14.96 -7.62 7.89
C ASP A 170 13.64 -7.42 7.15
N ILE A 171 12.60 -6.99 7.87
CA ILE A 171 11.31 -6.63 7.30
C ILE A 171 11.17 -5.11 7.28
N LEU A 172 11.00 -4.57 6.10
CA LEU A 172 10.98 -3.14 5.81
C LEU A 172 9.57 -2.68 5.45
N LEU A 173 9.12 -1.59 6.07
CA LEU A 173 7.92 -0.87 5.62
C LEU A 173 8.33 0.15 4.57
N CYS A 174 7.75 0.01 3.39
CA CYS A 174 8.06 0.83 2.25
C CYS A 174 6.81 1.55 1.74
N ARG A 175 6.98 2.81 1.35
CA ARG A 175 5.93 3.69 0.82
C ARG A 175 6.10 3.87 -0.68
N GLU A 176 5.05 3.57 -1.44
CA GLU A 176 5.04 3.77 -2.89
C GLU A 176 5.15 5.26 -3.25
N VAL A 177 5.95 5.53 -4.26
CA VAL A 177 6.02 6.84 -4.93
C VAL A 177 5.27 6.71 -6.25
N PHE A 178 4.19 7.46 -6.40
CA PHE A 178 3.39 7.41 -7.60
C PHE A 178 4.17 7.91 -8.82
N ARG A 179 3.88 7.36 -9.98
CA ARG A 179 4.64 7.66 -11.21
C ARG A 179 4.61 9.14 -11.60
N GLU A 180 3.53 9.82 -11.28
CA GLU A 180 3.36 11.24 -11.51
C GLU A 180 4.38 12.09 -10.72
N ASP A 181 4.80 11.59 -9.55
CA ASP A 181 5.75 12.28 -8.67
C ASP A 181 7.21 12.09 -9.09
N TRP A 182 7.51 11.14 -9.98
CA TRP A 182 8.90 10.87 -10.39
C TRP A 182 9.54 12.04 -11.13
N THR A 183 8.74 12.85 -11.83
CA THR A 183 9.19 14.07 -12.52
C THR A 183 9.70 15.15 -11.56
N HIS A 184 9.22 15.17 -10.32
CA HIS A 184 9.58 16.18 -9.31
C HIS A 184 10.94 15.89 -8.64
N GLY A 185 11.46 14.68 -8.79
CA GLY A 185 12.74 14.22 -8.25
C GLY A 185 12.58 13.18 -7.17
N LEU A 186 13.35 12.12 -7.32
CA LEU A 186 13.30 10.94 -6.44
C LEU A 186 14.32 11.00 -5.30
N ILE A 187 15.32 11.89 -5.36
CA ILE A 187 16.28 12.07 -4.27
C ILE A 187 15.61 12.88 -3.17
N GLY A 188 15.46 12.27 -2.01
CA GLY A 188 14.73 12.86 -0.90
C GLY A 188 15.25 12.42 0.46
N ARG A 189 14.35 12.46 1.46
CA ARG A 189 14.63 12.14 2.86
C ARG A 189 15.04 10.67 3.07
N TYR A 190 14.57 9.79 2.21
CA TYR A 190 14.79 8.35 2.33
C TYR A 190 15.78 7.89 1.25
N PRO A 191 17.03 7.59 1.62
CA PRO A 191 18.07 7.22 0.64
C PRO A 191 17.92 5.79 0.13
N ASN A 192 17.36 4.88 0.94
CA ASN A 192 17.18 3.50 0.59
C ASN A 192 15.82 3.31 -0.09
N VAL A 193 15.82 2.59 -1.19
CA VAL A 193 14.65 2.43 -2.06
C VAL A 193 14.48 0.97 -2.47
N VAL A 194 13.23 0.60 -2.72
CA VAL A 194 12.88 -0.64 -3.40
C VAL A 194 12.40 -0.28 -4.80
N VAL A 195 13.06 -0.84 -5.80
CA VAL A 195 12.73 -0.65 -7.21
C VAL A 195 12.30 -1.97 -7.80
N VAL A 196 11.11 -1.99 -8.38
CA VAL A 196 10.57 -3.17 -9.05
C VAL A 196 10.72 -3.01 -10.54
N THR A 197 11.30 -4.01 -11.17
CA THR A 197 11.51 -4.11 -12.62
C THR A 197 10.98 -5.44 -13.14
N GLU A 198 11.04 -5.69 -14.41
CA GLU A 198 10.73 -7.03 -14.97
C GLU A 198 11.72 -8.11 -14.54
N GLU A 199 12.96 -7.71 -14.20
CA GLU A 199 14.00 -8.63 -13.75
C GLU A 199 13.83 -9.06 -12.29
N GLY A 200 13.09 -8.28 -11.47
CA GLY A 200 12.86 -8.56 -10.06
C GLY A 200 12.75 -7.32 -9.18
N VAL A 201 12.94 -7.52 -7.90
CA VAL A 201 12.83 -6.50 -6.86
C VAL A 201 14.21 -6.16 -6.32
N LEU A 202 14.63 -4.91 -6.45
CA LEU A 202 15.93 -4.41 -6.06
C LEU A 202 15.80 -3.53 -4.82
N LEU A 203 16.49 -3.86 -3.74
CA LEU A 203 16.68 -2.99 -2.59
C LEU A 203 18.08 -2.37 -2.67
N ARG A 204 18.18 -1.04 -2.85
CA ARG A 204 19.46 -0.34 -3.06
C ARG A 204 19.39 1.08 -2.50
N ARG A 205 20.54 1.75 -2.44
CA ARG A 205 20.64 3.17 -2.14
C ARG A 205 20.51 3.99 -3.43
N LEU A 206 19.56 4.93 -3.45
CA LEU A 206 19.41 5.87 -4.56
C LEU A 206 20.47 6.96 -4.44
N THR A 207 21.41 7.02 -5.39
CA THR A 207 22.52 7.99 -5.40
C THR A 207 22.31 9.12 -6.39
N LYS A 208 21.62 8.86 -7.49
CA LYS A 208 21.36 9.86 -8.53
C LYS A 208 20.00 9.64 -9.18
N HIS A 209 19.36 10.76 -9.54
CA HIS A 209 18.23 10.79 -10.45
C HIS A 209 18.52 11.80 -11.56
N ASP A 210 18.71 11.30 -12.77
CA ASP A 210 18.96 12.12 -13.95
C ASP A 210 17.64 12.31 -14.70
N ARG A 211 17.03 13.50 -14.52
CA ARG A 211 15.75 13.84 -15.15
C ARG A 211 15.84 14.04 -16.66
N LYS A 212 17.03 14.36 -17.18
CA LYS A 212 17.19 14.56 -18.63
C LYS A 212 17.32 13.25 -19.37
N GLN A 213 17.97 12.29 -18.74
CA GLN A 213 18.15 10.95 -19.29
C GLN A 213 17.07 9.97 -18.81
N GLU A 214 16.18 10.42 -17.91
CA GLU A 214 15.15 9.60 -17.28
C GLU A 214 15.73 8.32 -16.66
N THR A 215 16.83 8.46 -15.90
CA THR A 215 17.53 7.34 -15.27
C THR A 215 17.74 7.58 -13.79
N ILE A 216 17.85 6.46 -13.05
CA ILE A 216 18.25 6.44 -11.64
C ILE A 216 19.53 5.62 -11.49
N SER A 217 20.40 6.04 -10.56
CA SER A 217 21.60 5.28 -10.17
C SER A 217 21.38 4.69 -8.78
N LEU A 218 21.57 3.39 -8.69
CA LEU A 218 21.36 2.59 -7.49
C LEU A 218 22.68 1.98 -7.05
N HIS A 219 23.01 2.14 -5.76
CA HIS A 219 24.27 1.74 -5.15
C HIS A 219 24.06 0.61 -4.14
N SER A 220 24.95 -0.39 -4.15
CA SER A 220 25.06 -1.43 -3.13
C SER A 220 26.01 -1.00 -2.01
N LEU A 221 25.61 -1.19 -0.75
CA LEU A 221 26.44 -0.74 0.38
C LEU A 221 27.58 -1.71 0.74
N ASN A 222 27.45 -2.98 0.39
CA ASN A 222 28.48 -4.00 0.69
C ASN A 222 29.75 -3.86 -0.16
N GLY A 223 29.77 -2.90 -1.13
CA GLY A 223 30.93 -2.65 -1.98
C GLY A 223 31.22 -3.73 -3.03
N GLY A 224 30.35 -4.74 -3.15
CA GLY A 224 30.55 -5.87 -4.07
C GLY A 224 30.09 -5.62 -5.50
N ASP A 225 29.14 -4.72 -5.69
CA ASP A 225 28.54 -4.43 -6.98
C ASP A 225 28.83 -3.01 -7.45
N GLU A 226 29.02 -2.83 -8.78
CA GLU A 226 29.04 -1.50 -9.39
C GLU A 226 27.66 -0.82 -9.30
N ASP A 227 27.65 0.51 -9.36
CA ASP A 227 26.42 1.29 -9.40
C ASP A 227 25.56 0.86 -10.61
N ARG A 228 24.30 0.50 -10.32
CA ARG A 228 23.37 0.08 -11.35
C ARG A 228 22.54 1.27 -11.83
N ILE A 229 22.61 1.54 -13.16
CA ILE A 229 21.82 2.59 -13.80
C ILE A 229 20.59 1.94 -14.42
N ILE A 230 19.40 2.43 -14.06
CA ILE A 230 18.12 1.91 -14.57
C ILE A 230 17.35 3.06 -15.21
N ALA A 231 16.81 2.81 -16.41
CA ALA A 231 15.91 3.75 -17.06
C ALA A 231 14.54 3.73 -16.35
N LEU A 232 13.94 4.89 -16.13
CA LEU A 232 12.63 5.00 -15.43
C LEU A 232 11.50 4.30 -16.19
N GLN A 233 11.62 4.14 -17.50
CA GLN A 233 10.66 3.36 -18.28
C GLN A 233 10.63 1.87 -17.90
N ASP A 234 11.77 1.32 -17.43
CA ASP A 234 11.92 -0.08 -17.03
C ASP A 234 11.49 -0.30 -15.57
N VAL A 235 11.30 0.79 -14.81
CA VAL A 235 10.80 0.76 -13.44
C VAL A 235 9.28 0.59 -13.46
N LYS A 236 8.83 -0.46 -12.81
CA LYS A 236 7.41 -0.75 -12.67
C LYS A 236 6.81 -0.11 -11.40
N ALA A 237 7.49 -0.20 -10.26
CA ALA A 237 7.13 0.53 -9.04
C ALA A 237 8.38 0.98 -8.30
N PHE A 238 8.19 2.03 -7.54
CA PHE A 238 9.24 2.66 -6.77
C PHE A 238 8.74 2.93 -5.36
N PHE A 239 9.51 2.49 -4.36
CA PHE A 239 9.17 2.66 -2.96
C PHE A 239 10.34 3.28 -2.20
N TYR A 240 10.03 4.20 -1.28
CA TYR A 240 10.97 4.62 -0.25
C TYR A 240 10.90 3.66 0.93
N VAL A 241 12.06 3.23 1.44
CA VAL A 241 12.16 2.51 2.72
C VAL A 241 11.96 3.51 3.86
N GLU A 242 10.84 3.44 4.56
CA GLU A 242 10.53 4.37 5.64
C GLU A 242 10.95 3.86 7.02
N ARG A 243 10.77 2.57 7.28
CA ARG A 243 11.07 1.97 8.58
C ARG A 243 11.54 0.53 8.45
N LEU A 244 12.44 0.15 9.34
CA LEU A 244 12.70 -1.23 9.70
C LEU A 244 11.65 -1.65 10.72
N ILE A 245 10.84 -2.66 10.40
CA ILE A 245 9.75 -3.16 11.25
C ILE A 245 10.26 -4.27 12.15
N GLU A 246 11.01 -5.22 11.59
CA GLU A 246 11.51 -6.38 12.32
C GLU A 246 12.92 -6.72 11.87
N ARG A 247 13.75 -7.07 12.84
CA ARG A 247 15.09 -7.61 12.64
C ARG A 247 15.28 -8.85 13.49
N HIS A 248 15.57 -9.97 12.84
CA HIS A 248 15.97 -11.17 13.55
C HIS A 248 17.44 -11.07 13.92
N LEU A 249 17.72 -11.06 15.23
CA LEU A 249 19.09 -11.21 15.71
C LEU A 249 19.50 -12.66 15.50
N SER A 250 20.48 -12.90 14.63
CA SER A 250 21.05 -14.23 14.47
C SER A 250 21.66 -14.65 15.81
N GLN A 251 21.24 -15.81 16.31
CA GLN A 251 21.98 -16.47 17.38
C GLN A 251 23.27 -17.00 16.77
N TRP A 252 24.38 -16.52 17.28
CA TRP A 252 25.73 -17.02 16.99
C TRP A 252 25.98 -18.36 17.68
#